data_6576cb5e867342a49d0a5f2ed93b1919
#
_entry.id   6576cb5e867342a49d0a5f2ed93b1919
#
_cell.length_a   1.000
_cell.length_b   1.000
_cell.length_c   1.000
_cell.angle_alpha   90.00
_cell.angle_beta   90.00
_cell.angle_gamma   90.00
#
_symmetry.space_group_name_H-M   'P 1'
#
loop_
_entity.id
_entity.type
_entity.pdbx_description
1 polymer ?
#
loop_
_entity_poly.entity_id
_entity_poly.type
_entity_poly.pdbx_seq_one_letter_code
_entity_poly.pdbx_strand_id
1 'polypeptide(L)'
;MSEECTHDCSNCGAACSSRDAAPQHDAPNPNSSVKKVIGVVSGKGGVGKSMTSALLACAMARRGYHCGILDADITGPSIPKLFGIHGRAMADDKGCWPIQSRMGIDVMSINLLVENEEDPVVWRGPVIAGAVKQFWTDVVWKDVDFLFVDMPPGTGDVPLTVFQSLPVDGIVVVASPQELVSMIVAKAVNMAEMMKEIGRAHV
;
A
#
# COMPACT_ATOMS: atom_id res chain seq x y z
N MET A 1 25.98 -33.05 -12.28
CA MET A 1 24.88 -33.73 -11.56
C MET A 1 24.34 -32.69 -10.58
N SER A 2 23.25 -32.06 -10.91
CA SER A 2 22.55 -31.07 -10.06
C SER A 2 21.78 -31.83 -9.02
N GLU A 3 22.17 -31.75 -7.74
CA GLU A 3 21.37 -32.26 -6.62
C GLU A 3 20.04 -31.51 -6.64
N GLU A 4 18.95 -32.27 -6.75
CA GLU A 4 17.59 -31.74 -6.67
C GLU A 4 17.37 -31.13 -5.29
N CYS A 5 17.09 -29.81 -5.28
CA CYS A 5 16.73 -29.09 -4.06
C CYS A 5 15.38 -29.61 -3.56
N THR A 6 15.35 -30.22 -2.40
CA THR A 6 14.13 -30.77 -1.75
C THR A 6 13.21 -29.70 -1.19
N HIS A 7 13.54 -28.41 -1.33
CA HIS A 7 12.79 -27.25 -0.79
C HIS A 7 12.55 -27.26 0.73
N ASP A 8 13.16 -28.18 1.47
CA ASP A 8 13.16 -28.14 2.93
C ASP A 8 14.35 -27.33 3.45
N CYS A 9 14.10 -26.05 3.70
CA CYS A 9 15.11 -25.08 4.11
C CYS A 9 15.49 -25.16 5.60
N SER A 10 14.78 -25.94 6.40
CA SER A 10 14.99 -26.01 7.86
C SER A 10 16.29 -26.73 8.24
N ASN A 11 16.81 -27.60 7.36
CA ASN A 11 17.97 -28.44 7.64
C ASN A 11 19.00 -28.47 6.49
N CYS A 12 18.89 -27.56 5.51
CA CYS A 12 19.76 -27.51 4.35
C CYS A 12 21.00 -26.63 4.65
N GLY A 13 22.19 -27.25 4.68
CA GLY A 13 23.50 -26.57 4.86
C GLY A 13 24.09 -25.95 3.58
N ALA A 14 23.39 -26.01 2.44
CA ALA A 14 23.89 -25.46 1.18
C ALA A 14 23.73 -23.94 1.12
N ALA A 15 24.72 -23.22 0.59
CA ALA A 15 24.64 -21.80 0.25
C ALA A 15 23.66 -21.65 -0.93
N CYS A 16 22.39 -21.33 -0.63
CA CYS A 16 21.35 -21.15 -1.62
C CYS A 16 21.18 -19.66 -1.92
N SER A 17 21.44 -19.26 -3.15
CA SER A 17 21.30 -17.86 -3.61
C SER A 17 19.89 -17.29 -3.47
N SER A 18 18.88 -18.15 -3.30
CA SER A 18 17.50 -17.73 -3.03
C SER A 18 17.23 -17.35 -1.56
N ARG A 19 18.16 -17.63 -0.61
CA ARG A 19 18.04 -17.21 0.80
C ARG A 19 18.40 -15.74 1.04
N ASP A 20 19.26 -15.20 0.19
CA ASP A 20 19.80 -13.85 0.33
C ASP A 20 19.24 -12.86 -0.70
N ALA A 21 18.30 -13.31 -1.53
CA ALA A 21 17.60 -12.41 -2.43
C ALA A 21 16.69 -11.49 -1.60
N ALA A 22 17.13 -10.24 -1.44
CA ALA A 22 16.23 -9.19 -0.95
C ALA A 22 14.95 -9.18 -1.81
N PRO A 23 13.76 -8.90 -1.23
CA PRO A 23 12.53 -8.83 -2.00
C PRO A 23 12.75 -7.87 -3.16
N GLN A 24 12.59 -8.35 -4.39
CA GLN A 24 12.67 -7.49 -5.57
C GLN A 24 11.35 -6.72 -5.66
N HIS A 25 11.36 -5.47 -5.16
CA HIS A 25 10.24 -4.58 -5.36
C HIS A 25 10.07 -4.26 -6.84
N ASP A 26 8.82 -4.05 -7.23
CA ASP A 26 8.53 -3.60 -8.58
C ASP A 26 9.05 -2.16 -8.76
N ALA A 27 9.63 -1.88 -9.92
CA ALA A 27 10.04 -0.52 -10.24
C ALA A 27 8.80 0.39 -10.34
N PRO A 28 8.81 1.60 -9.77
CA PRO A 28 7.73 2.56 -9.97
C PRO A 28 7.67 3.02 -11.42
N ASN A 29 6.60 3.73 -11.79
CA ASN A 29 6.53 4.40 -13.08
C ASN A 29 7.83 5.21 -13.32
N PRO A 30 8.43 5.17 -14.51
CA PRO A 30 9.70 5.88 -14.80
C PRO A 30 9.65 7.39 -14.57
N ASN A 31 8.44 7.98 -14.59
CA ASN A 31 8.21 9.40 -14.32
C ASN A 31 7.88 9.70 -12.86
N SER A 32 7.90 8.68 -11.99
CA SER A 32 7.63 8.80 -10.55
C SER A 32 8.89 9.06 -9.75
N SER A 33 8.75 9.82 -8.68
CA SER A 33 9.76 10.02 -7.64
C SER A 33 9.07 10.01 -6.28
N VAL A 34 9.25 8.96 -5.50
CA VAL A 34 8.67 8.79 -4.16
C VAL A 34 9.79 8.58 -3.17
N LYS A 35 9.88 9.43 -2.13
CA LYS A 35 10.96 9.35 -1.15
C LYS A 35 10.67 8.34 -0.04
N LYS A 36 9.42 8.29 0.43
CA LYS A 36 8.98 7.40 1.51
C LYS A 36 7.61 6.80 1.24
N VAL A 37 7.47 5.51 1.44
CA VAL A 37 6.22 4.76 1.33
C VAL A 37 5.81 4.29 2.72
N ILE A 38 4.63 4.69 3.18
CA ILE A 38 4.10 4.36 4.51
C ILE A 38 2.81 3.56 4.36
N GLY A 39 2.82 2.31 4.78
CA GLY A 39 1.63 1.47 4.81
C GLY A 39 0.75 1.78 6.02
N VAL A 40 -0.55 1.95 5.82
CA VAL A 40 -1.54 2.10 6.91
C VAL A 40 -2.39 0.84 6.95
N VAL A 41 -2.30 0.10 8.05
CA VAL A 41 -2.91 -1.22 8.21
C VAL A 41 -3.87 -1.26 9.40
N SER A 42 -4.85 -2.14 9.37
CA SER A 42 -5.73 -2.41 10.51
C SER A 42 -6.15 -3.87 10.56
N GLY A 43 -6.44 -4.36 11.76
CA GLY A 43 -6.89 -5.74 11.96
C GLY A 43 -8.30 -5.99 11.46
N LYS A 44 -9.20 -5.00 11.52
CA LYS A 44 -10.59 -5.07 11.02
C LYS A 44 -11.05 -3.76 10.42
N GLY A 45 -12.20 -3.81 9.73
CA GLY A 45 -12.87 -2.63 9.21
C GLY A 45 -13.47 -1.73 10.31
N GLY A 46 -13.65 -0.44 10.00
CA GLY A 46 -14.34 0.49 10.87
C GLY A 46 -13.55 1.09 12.03
N VAL A 47 -12.26 0.82 12.14
CA VAL A 47 -11.39 1.37 13.22
C VAL A 47 -10.84 2.77 12.90
N GLY A 48 -11.16 3.35 11.75
CA GLY A 48 -10.70 4.66 11.34
C GLY A 48 -9.39 4.67 10.55
N LYS A 49 -9.00 3.56 9.92
CA LYS A 49 -7.78 3.43 9.11
C LYS A 49 -7.67 4.51 8.04
N SER A 50 -8.66 4.59 7.13
CA SER A 50 -8.66 5.57 6.03
C SER A 50 -8.70 7.03 6.52
N MET A 51 -9.41 7.27 7.63
CA MET A 51 -9.37 8.59 8.29
C MET A 51 -7.96 8.90 8.81
N THR A 52 -7.27 7.92 9.39
CA THR A 52 -5.89 8.08 9.87
C THR A 52 -4.95 8.34 8.71
N SER A 53 -5.07 7.60 7.58
CA SER A 53 -4.30 7.84 6.35
C SER A 53 -4.49 9.28 5.85
N ALA A 54 -5.74 9.74 5.76
CA ALA A 54 -6.07 11.10 5.34
C ALA A 54 -5.49 12.16 6.29
N LEU A 55 -5.62 11.97 7.61
CA LEU A 55 -5.11 12.91 8.62
C LEU A 55 -3.58 12.99 8.59
N LEU A 56 -2.88 11.87 8.43
CA LEU A 56 -1.41 11.84 8.29
C LEU A 56 -0.97 12.63 7.06
N ALA A 57 -1.57 12.37 5.90
CA ALA A 57 -1.26 13.10 4.67
C ALA A 57 -1.53 14.62 4.84
N CYS A 58 -2.66 15.00 5.43
CA CYS A 58 -2.98 16.40 5.72
C CYS A 58 -1.97 17.03 6.68
N ALA A 59 -1.56 16.32 7.73
CA ALA A 59 -0.60 16.81 8.71
C ALA A 59 0.78 17.04 8.09
N MET A 60 1.21 16.13 7.20
CA MET A 60 2.48 16.26 6.49
C MET A 60 2.42 17.34 5.41
N ALA A 61 1.32 17.45 4.66
CA ALA A 61 1.12 18.51 3.69
C ALA A 61 1.15 19.92 4.35
N ARG A 62 0.55 20.08 5.54
CA ARG A 62 0.63 21.31 6.33
C ARG A 62 2.05 21.66 6.79
N ARG A 63 2.95 20.70 6.86
CA ARG A 63 4.38 20.90 7.15
C ARG A 63 5.21 21.20 5.91
N GLY A 64 4.57 21.30 4.74
CA GLY A 64 5.22 21.62 3.47
C GLY A 64 5.74 20.43 2.67
N TYR A 65 5.40 19.20 3.06
CA TYR A 65 5.74 18.01 2.30
C TYR A 65 4.72 17.74 1.19
N HIS A 66 5.18 17.28 0.03
CA HIS A 66 4.30 16.78 -1.01
C HIS A 66 3.88 15.36 -0.68
N CYS A 67 2.59 15.14 -0.53
CA CYS A 67 2.03 13.86 -0.10
C CYS A 67 1.15 13.23 -1.18
N GLY A 68 1.22 11.90 -1.28
CA GLY A 68 0.30 11.08 -2.04
C GLY A 68 -0.47 10.11 -1.12
N ILE A 69 -1.65 9.71 -1.54
CA ILE A 69 -2.42 8.61 -0.95
C ILE A 69 -2.82 7.64 -2.04
N LEU A 70 -2.37 6.39 -1.88
CA LEU A 70 -2.83 5.25 -2.66
C LEU A 70 -3.89 4.50 -1.85
N ASP A 71 -5.16 4.55 -2.29
CA ASP A 71 -6.27 3.79 -1.73
C ASP A 71 -6.24 2.36 -2.31
N ALA A 72 -5.69 1.45 -1.54
CA ALA A 72 -5.60 0.02 -1.88
C ALA A 72 -6.78 -0.80 -1.33
N ASP A 73 -7.73 -0.17 -0.63
CA ASP A 73 -8.99 -0.82 -0.20
C ASP A 73 -10.01 -0.80 -1.34
N ILE A 74 -9.77 -1.60 -2.36
CA ILE A 74 -10.57 -1.67 -3.58
C ILE A 74 -12.03 -2.08 -3.31
N THR A 75 -12.27 -2.84 -2.24
CA THR A 75 -13.61 -3.33 -1.88
C THR A 75 -14.46 -2.28 -1.16
N GLY A 76 -13.83 -1.29 -0.55
CA GLY A 76 -14.50 -0.21 0.18
C GLY A 76 -13.74 1.12 0.05
N PRO A 77 -13.44 1.57 -1.19
CA PRO A 77 -12.62 2.75 -1.38
C PRO A 77 -13.28 3.99 -0.81
N SER A 78 -12.58 4.67 0.09
CA SER A 78 -13.16 5.78 0.86
C SER A 78 -12.33 7.07 0.78
N ILE A 79 -11.09 7.00 0.35
CA ILE A 79 -10.17 8.15 0.32
C ILE A 79 -10.66 9.28 -0.59
N PRO A 80 -11.10 9.05 -1.85
CA PRO A 80 -11.62 10.14 -2.68
C PRO A 80 -12.78 10.88 -2.02
N LYS A 81 -13.71 10.13 -1.39
CA LYS A 81 -14.86 10.68 -0.70
C LYS A 81 -14.48 11.53 0.52
N LEU A 82 -13.45 11.13 1.28
CA LEU A 82 -12.93 11.92 2.41
C LEU A 82 -12.35 13.27 1.98
N PHE A 83 -11.78 13.34 0.79
CA PHE A 83 -11.21 14.57 0.24
C PHE A 83 -12.20 15.36 -0.65
N GLY A 84 -13.43 14.86 -0.83
CA GLY A 84 -14.42 15.47 -1.73
C GLY A 84 -13.93 15.50 -3.18
N ILE A 85 -13.19 14.48 -3.58
CA ILE A 85 -12.70 14.31 -4.95
C ILE A 85 -13.78 13.56 -5.74
N HIS A 86 -14.18 14.15 -6.85
CA HIS A 86 -15.10 13.59 -7.82
C HIS A 86 -14.47 13.65 -9.21
N GLY A 87 -14.83 12.71 -10.06
CA GLY A 87 -14.31 12.63 -11.43
C GLY A 87 -13.36 11.46 -11.63
N ARG A 88 -12.70 11.47 -12.81
CA ARG A 88 -11.86 10.35 -13.26
C ARG A 88 -10.41 10.76 -13.36
N ALA A 89 -9.53 9.85 -12.96
CA ALA A 89 -8.09 9.98 -13.22
C ALA A 89 -7.85 9.90 -14.74
N MET A 90 -6.95 10.73 -15.23
CA MET A 90 -6.59 10.78 -16.64
C MET A 90 -5.28 10.05 -16.87
N ALA A 91 -5.15 9.41 -18.03
CA ALA A 91 -3.92 8.77 -18.45
C ALA A 91 -3.42 9.39 -19.76
N ASP A 92 -2.11 9.46 -19.88
CA ASP A 92 -1.41 9.87 -21.11
C ASP A 92 -0.30 8.87 -21.45
N ASP A 93 0.62 9.22 -22.33
CA ASP A 93 1.76 8.42 -22.74
C ASP A 93 2.78 8.16 -21.62
N LYS A 94 2.73 8.91 -20.52
CA LYS A 94 3.60 8.78 -19.35
C LYS A 94 3.02 7.87 -18.27
N GLY A 95 1.70 7.70 -18.27
CA GLY A 95 0.98 6.88 -17.30
C GLY A 95 -0.32 7.50 -16.84
N CYS A 96 -0.85 7.00 -15.73
CA CYS A 96 -2.06 7.50 -15.10
C CYS A 96 -1.72 8.56 -14.04
N TRP A 97 -2.42 9.70 -14.08
CA TRP A 97 -2.18 10.80 -13.16
C TRP A 97 -3.14 10.75 -11.97
N PRO A 98 -2.63 10.85 -10.73
CA PRO A 98 -3.49 10.98 -9.57
C PRO A 98 -4.28 12.29 -9.61
N ILE A 99 -5.43 12.31 -8.93
CA ILE A 99 -6.21 13.55 -8.79
C ILE A 99 -5.73 14.28 -7.54
N GLN A 100 -5.43 15.57 -7.71
CA GLN A 100 -4.97 16.40 -6.61
C GLN A 100 -6.15 16.93 -5.79
N SER A 101 -6.08 16.76 -4.47
CA SER A 101 -7.03 17.35 -3.53
C SER A 101 -6.84 18.87 -3.41
N ARG A 102 -7.80 19.56 -2.74
CA ARG A 102 -7.68 21.02 -2.45
C ARG A 102 -6.46 21.36 -1.60
N MET A 103 -5.87 20.41 -0.90
CA MET A 103 -4.67 20.60 -0.08
C MET A 103 -3.37 20.26 -0.82
N GLY A 104 -3.44 19.95 -2.12
CA GLY A 104 -2.28 19.56 -2.91
C GLY A 104 -1.82 18.13 -2.64
N ILE A 105 -2.67 17.27 -2.08
CA ILE A 105 -2.37 15.87 -1.86
C ILE A 105 -2.82 15.09 -3.09
N ASP A 106 -1.94 14.29 -3.66
CA ASP A 106 -2.23 13.43 -4.80
C ASP A 106 -2.96 12.17 -4.35
N VAL A 107 -4.11 11.87 -4.96
CA VAL A 107 -4.96 10.74 -4.58
C VAL A 107 -5.19 9.83 -5.77
N MET A 108 -4.95 8.53 -5.57
CA MET A 108 -5.30 7.47 -6.51
C MET A 108 -6.12 6.41 -5.80
N SER A 109 -7.21 6.00 -6.44
CA SER A 109 -8.13 4.96 -5.99
C SER A 109 -8.80 4.31 -7.19
N ILE A 110 -9.26 3.08 -7.05
CA ILE A 110 -10.00 2.39 -8.09
C ILE A 110 -11.25 3.16 -8.53
N ASN A 111 -11.92 3.84 -7.59
CA ASN A 111 -13.11 4.64 -7.90
C ASN A 111 -12.85 5.79 -8.87
N LEU A 112 -11.59 6.21 -9.01
CA LEU A 112 -11.21 7.25 -9.98
C LEU A 112 -10.96 6.69 -11.39
N LEU A 113 -11.02 5.36 -11.57
CA LEU A 113 -10.84 4.68 -12.85
C LEU A 113 -12.12 4.09 -13.41
N VAL A 114 -13.14 3.84 -12.57
CA VAL A 114 -14.43 3.28 -12.99
C VAL A 114 -15.36 4.38 -13.52
N GLU A 115 -16.34 3.99 -14.34
CA GLU A 115 -17.29 4.95 -14.95
C GLU A 115 -18.29 5.49 -13.93
N ASN A 116 -18.79 4.64 -13.05
CA ASN A 116 -19.68 5.01 -11.97
C ASN A 116 -19.09 4.58 -10.64
N GLU A 117 -19.01 5.51 -9.70
CA GLU A 117 -18.49 5.24 -8.34
C GLU A 117 -19.32 4.19 -7.57
N GLU A 118 -20.57 3.98 -7.96
CA GLU A 118 -21.50 3.02 -7.34
C GLU A 118 -21.45 1.63 -7.99
N ASP A 119 -20.73 1.48 -9.10
CA ASP A 119 -20.61 0.18 -9.76
C ASP A 119 -19.83 -0.80 -8.88
N PRO A 120 -20.41 -1.97 -8.55
CA PRO A 120 -19.70 -2.94 -7.73
C PRO A 120 -18.48 -3.49 -8.47
N VAL A 121 -17.30 -3.21 -7.95
CA VAL A 121 -16.06 -3.79 -8.43
C VAL A 121 -15.98 -5.23 -7.92
N VAL A 122 -16.47 -6.19 -8.71
CA VAL A 122 -16.47 -7.62 -8.36
C VAL A 122 -15.15 -8.24 -8.82
N TRP A 123 -14.09 -7.96 -8.11
CA TRP A 123 -12.78 -8.53 -8.39
C TRP A 123 -12.40 -9.59 -7.35
N ARG A 124 -11.74 -10.64 -7.81
CA ARG A 124 -11.17 -11.66 -6.92
C ARG A 124 -9.79 -11.20 -6.43
N GLY A 125 -9.34 -11.70 -5.28
CA GLY A 125 -8.08 -11.32 -4.62
C GLY A 125 -6.87 -11.14 -5.56
N PRO A 126 -6.55 -12.06 -6.46
CA PRO A 126 -5.42 -11.89 -7.38
C PRO A 126 -5.55 -10.70 -8.34
N VAL A 127 -6.77 -10.37 -8.77
CA VAL A 127 -7.02 -9.21 -9.66
C VAL A 127 -6.87 -7.91 -8.87
N ILE A 128 -7.34 -7.89 -7.63
CA ILE A 128 -7.18 -6.76 -6.70
C ILE A 128 -5.70 -6.50 -6.43
N ALA A 129 -4.94 -7.55 -6.12
CA ALA A 129 -3.50 -7.46 -5.92
C ALA A 129 -2.78 -6.92 -7.17
N GLY A 130 -3.17 -7.39 -8.35
CA GLY A 130 -2.67 -6.88 -9.63
C GLY A 130 -2.96 -5.39 -9.84
N ALA A 131 -4.16 -4.92 -9.49
CA ALA A 131 -4.53 -3.51 -9.61
C ALA A 131 -3.69 -2.62 -8.67
N VAL A 132 -3.46 -3.04 -7.43
CA VAL A 132 -2.60 -2.30 -6.49
C VAL A 132 -1.16 -2.20 -7.01
N LYS A 133 -0.64 -3.28 -7.60
CA LYS A 133 0.65 -3.26 -8.26
C LYS A 133 0.67 -2.26 -9.43
N GLN A 134 -0.37 -2.25 -10.29
CA GLN A 134 -0.51 -1.28 -11.37
C GLN A 134 -0.57 0.17 -10.85
N PHE A 135 -1.17 0.43 -9.71
CA PHE A 135 -1.14 1.76 -9.08
C PHE A 135 0.28 2.22 -8.70
N TRP A 136 1.20 1.29 -8.52
CA TRP A 136 2.61 1.62 -8.33
C TRP A 136 3.36 1.79 -9.65
N THR A 137 3.15 0.88 -10.61
CA THR A 137 3.92 0.84 -11.87
C THR A 137 3.41 1.81 -12.93
N ASP A 138 2.11 2.12 -12.95
CA ASP A 138 1.46 2.87 -14.02
C ASP A 138 1.06 4.29 -13.62
N VAL A 139 0.91 4.56 -12.31
CA VAL A 139 0.59 5.90 -11.81
C VAL A 139 1.85 6.76 -11.71
N VAL A 140 1.75 8.01 -12.15
CA VAL A 140 2.85 8.98 -12.08
C VAL A 140 2.81 9.71 -10.74
N TRP A 141 3.57 9.22 -9.77
CA TRP A 141 3.77 9.86 -8.46
C TRP A 141 4.93 10.86 -8.54
N LYS A 142 4.63 12.10 -8.94
CA LYS A 142 5.66 13.09 -9.24
C LYS A 142 6.11 13.82 -7.97
N ASP A 143 7.41 13.67 -7.62
CA ASP A 143 8.08 14.39 -6.52
C ASP A 143 7.38 14.26 -5.16
N VAL A 144 6.84 13.07 -4.87
CA VAL A 144 6.13 12.77 -3.62
C VAL A 144 7.13 12.50 -2.49
N ASP A 145 7.05 13.27 -1.39
CA ASP A 145 7.87 13.05 -0.19
C ASP A 145 7.37 11.84 0.61
N PHE A 146 6.04 11.75 0.78
CA PHE A 146 5.39 10.66 1.52
C PHE A 146 4.20 10.11 0.74
N LEU A 147 4.26 8.83 0.38
CA LEU A 147 3.13 8.09 -0.18
C LEU A 147 2.51 7.23 0.93
N PHE A 148 1.30 7.55 1.34
CA PHE A 148 0.52 6.74 2.27
C PHE A 148 -0.29 5.71 1.49
N VAL A 149 -0.14 4.43 1.84
CA VAL A 149 -0.88 3.33 1.23
C VAL A 149 -1.96 2.89 2.21
N ASP A 150 -3.22 3.23 1.92
CA ASP A 150 -4.39 2.83 2.72
C ASP A 150 -4.79 1.40 2.34
N MET A 151 -4.41 0.42 3.16
CA MET A 151 -4.60 -1.00 2.85
C MET A 151 -6.00 -1.49 3.25
N PRO A 152 -6.54 -2.55 2.64
CA PRO A 152 -7.75 -3.19 3.14
C PRO A 152 -7.53 -3.73 4.56
N PRO A 153 -8.61 -3.93 5.34
CA PRO A 153 -8.47 -4.51 6.68
C PRO A 153 -8.02 -5.96 6.63
N GLY A 154 -7.30 -6.37 7.66
CA GLY A 154 -6.81 -7.74 7.81
C GLY A 154 -5.42 -7.99 7.22
N THR A 155 -5.06 -9.26 7.06
CA THR A 155 -3.74 -9.74 6.59
C THR A 155 -3.88 -10.61 5.34
N GLY A 156 -4.78 -10.23 4.44
CA GLY A 156 -5.04 -10.96 3.19
C GLY A 156 -4.01 -10.69 2.09
N ASP A 157 -4.37 -11.08 0.86
CA ASP A 157 -3.48 -11.02 -0.30
C ASP A 157 -3.02 -9.61 -0.67
N VAL A 158 -3.87 -8.59 -0.46
CA VAL A 158 -3.56 -7.22 -0.86
C VAL A 158 -2.45 -6.60 0.00
N PRO A 159 -2.53 -6.61 1.36
CA PRO A 159 -1.41 -6.20 2.20
C PRO A 159 -0.10 -6.93 1.86
N LEU A 160 -0.17 -8.24 1.65
CA LEU A 160 0.99 -9.04 1.28
C LEU A 160 1.59 -8.56 -0.05
N THR A 161 0.75 -8.33 -1.07
CA THR A 161 1.20 -7.82 -2.38
C THR A 161 1.82 -6.43 -2.26
N VAL A 162 1.22 -5.53 -1.47
CA VAL A 162 1.80 -4.20 -1.22
C VAL A 162 3.21 -4.34 -0.66
N PHE A 163 3.40 -5.14 0.39
CA PHE A 163 4.72 -5.35 0.99
C PHE A 163 5.72 -6.05 0.07
N GLN A 164 5.27 -6.88 -0.87
CA GLN A 164 6.14 -7.55 -1.83
C GLN A 164 6.50 -6.66 -3.03
N SER A 165 5.58 -5.80 -3.45
CA SER A 165 5.72 -5.03 -4.69
C SER A 165 6.23 -3.60 -4.46
N LEU A 166 5.87 -2.97 -3.35
CA LEU A 166 6.25 -1.60 -3.03
C LEU A 166 7.39 -1.55 -1.99
N PRO A 167 8.34 -0.60 -2.11
CA PRO A 167 9.40 -0.39 -1.11
C PRO A 167 8.82 0.33 0.12
N VAL A 168 8.12 -0.38 0.99
CA VAL A 168 7.48 0.18 2.18
C VAL A 168 8.52 0.49 3.24
N ASP A 169 8.72 1.77 3.57
CA ASP A 169 9.68 2.26 4.57
C ASP A 169 9.18 2.12 6.01
N GLY A 170 7.87 2.03 6.20
CA GLY A 170 7.28 1.92 7.54
C GLY A 170 5.79 1.63 7.50
N ILE A 171 5.24 1.23 8.65
CA ILE A 171 3.80 0.98 8.80
C ILE A 171 3.21 1.77 9.96
N VAL A 172 1.96 2.15 9.79
CA VAL A 172 1.09 2.67 10.85
C VAL A 172 -0.01 1.65 11.11
N VAL A 173 -0.07 1.11 12.32
CA VAL A 173 -1.09 0.13 12.71
C VAL A 173 -2.22 0.87 13.41
N VAL A 174 -3.42 0.82 12.83
CA VAL A 174 -4.64 1.42 13.39
C VAL A 174 -5.48 0.34 14.04
N ALA A 175 -5.69 0.42 15.34
CA ALA A 175 -6.44 -0.56 16.12
C ALA A 175 -7.36 0.11 17.14
N SER A 176 -8.47 -0.56 17.49
CA SER A 176 -9.26 -0.18 18.64
C SER A 176 -8.66 -0.76 19.94
N PRO A 177 -8.97 -0.19 21.12
CA PRO A 177 -8.46 -0.71 22.39
C PRO A 177 -8.75 -2.19 22.63
N GLN A 178 -9.85 -2.71 22.07
CA GLN A 178 -10.21 -4.13 22.17
C GLN A 178 -9.34 -5.03 21.27
N GLU A 179 -8.66 -4.43 20.29
CA GLU A 179 -7.84 -5.15 19.30
C GLU A 179 -6.34 -5.10 19.60
N LEU A 180 -5.89 -4.22 20.52
CA LEU A 180 -4.48 -4.11 20.90
C LEU A 180 -3.86 -5.46 21.34
N VAL A 181 -4.71 -6.41 21.75
CA VAL A 181 -4.34 -7.77 22.16
C VAL A 181 -4.64 -8.78 21.03
N SER A 182 -5.17 -8.33 19.87
CA SER A 182 -5.64 -9.25 18.86
C SER A 182 -4.48 -9.87 18.07
N MET A 183 -4.62 -11.15 17.80
CA MET A 183 -3.71 -11.95 16.97
C MET A 183 -3.51 -11.35 15.56
N ILE A 184 -4.43 -10.50 15.08
CA ILE A 184 -4.39 -9.90 13.74
C ILE A 184 -3.40 -8.73 13.70
N VAL A 185 -3.36 -7.90 14.74
CA VAL A 185 -2.34 -6.83 14.86
C VAL A 185 -0.95 -7.45 14.95
N ALA A 186 -0.79 -8.49 15.76
CA ALA A 186 0.47 -9.24 15.84
C ALA A 186 0.87 -9.83 14.49
N LYS A 187 -0.07 -10.38 13.71
CA LYS A 187 0.21 -10.90 12.37
C LYS A 187 0.65 -9.80 11.39
N ALA A 188 0.02 -8.62 11.44
CA ALA A 188 0.40 -7.49 10.59
C ALA A 188 1.83 -7.00 10.93
N VAL A 189 2.15 -6.91 12.22
CA VAL A 189 3.50 -6.56 12.69
C VAL A 189 4.52 -7.63 12.29
N ASN A 190 4.22 -8.91 12.52
CA ASN A 190 5.10 -10.01 12.15
C ASN A 190 5.31 -10.09 10.63
N MET A 191 4.27 -9.85 9.84
CA MET A 191 4.38 -9.80 8.38
C MET A 191 5.34 -8.69 7.95
N ALA A 192 5.22 -7.53 8.55
CA ALA A 192 6.10 -6.41 8.30
C ALA A 192 7.56 -6.69 8.78
N GLU A 193 7.75 -7.35 9.93
CA GLU A 193 9.08 -7.75 10.44
C GLU A 193 9.74 -8.83 9.56
N MET A 194 8.95 -9.79 9.06
CA MET A 194 9.44 -10.84 8.14
C MET A 194 9.97 -10.28 6.83
N MET A 195 9.44 -9.15 6.38
CA MET A 195 9.89 -8.47 5.16
C MET A 195 11.15 -7.59 5.40
N LYS A 196 11.74 -7.61 6.60
CA LYS A 196 12.98 -6.89 7.01
C LYS A 196 12.97 -5.36 6.79
N GLU A 197 11.82 -4.73 6.69
CA GLU A 197 11.73 -3.35 6.20
C GLU A 197 11.23 -2.33 7.23
N ILE A 198 11.25 -2.61 8.54
CA ILE A 198 10.62 -1.68 9.48
C ILE A 198 11.56 -1.14 10.53
N GLY A 199 11.75 0.18 10.44
CA GLY A 199 12.09 1.01 11.60
C GLY A 199 10.86 1.13 12.51
N ARG A 200 10.96 0.70 13.79
CA ARG A 200 9.86 0.77 14.76
C ARG A 200 9.66 2.21 15.20
N ALA A 201 8.49 2.80 14.93
CA ALA A 201 7.99 3.94 15.69
C ALA A 201 6.81 3.43 16.54
N HIS A 202 6.99 3.43 17.86
CA HIS A 202 5.89 3.24 18.79
C HIS A 202 5.26 4.61 19.07
N VAL A 203 3.96 4.73 18.86
CA VAL A 203 3.14 5.82 19.36
C VAL A 203 2.24 5.25 20.46
#